data_ea115985a939a26c1786f8f1182f95a2
#
_entry.id   ea115985a939a26c1786f8f1182f95a2
#
_cell.length_a   1.000
_cell.length_b   1.000
_cell.length_c   1.000
_cell.angle_alpha   90.00
_cell.angle_beta   90.00
_cell.angle_gamma   90.00
#
_symmetry.space_group_name_H-M   'P 1'
#
loop_
_entity.id
_entity.type
_entity.pdbx_description
1 polymer ?
#
loop_
_entity_poly.entity_id
_entity_poly.type
_entity_poly.pdbx_seq_one_letter_code
_entity_poly.pdbx_strand_id
1 'polypeptide(L)'
;MTAPTAEALVTLQDLEAAADGLRGIAVRTPLLPVDALTERFPAGVWVKPEMLQRTGAFKFRGAYTFLRGMSAADRARGVIAPSSGNHGQAVAYAARMYGVA
;
A
#
# COMPACT_ATOMS: atom_id res chain seq x y z
N MET A 1 37.41 -4.83 -4.39
CA MET A 1 36.08 -5.05 -3.81
C MET A 1 35.25 -3.81 -4.08
N THR A 2 34.29 -3.91 -4.98
CA THR A 2 33.34 -2.83 -5.24
C THR A 2 32.34 -2.76 -4.09
N ALA A 3 32.12 -1.55 -3.55
CA ALA A 3 31.03 -1.36 -2.61
C ALA A 3 29.72 -1.83 -3.27
N PRO A 4 28.82 -2.51 -2.53
CA PRO A 4 27.51 -2.84 -3.09
C PRO A 4 26.87 -1.55 -3.57
N THR A 5 26.46 -1.52 -4.83
CA THR A 5 25.61 -0.45 -5.35
C THR A 5 24.36 -0.39 -4.47
N ALA A 6 24.08 0.78 -3.90
CA ALA A 6 22.85 0.96 -3.16
C ALA A 6 21.71 0.50 -4.08
N GLU A 7 21.02 -0.54 -3.66
CA GLU A 7 19.83 -1.02 -4.36
C GLU A 7 18.86 0.15 -4.46
N ALA A 8 18.45 0.50 -5.67
CA ALA A 8 17.51 1.59 -5.87
C ALA A 8 16.23 1.23 -5.11
N LEU A 9 15.86 2.05 -4.12
CA LEU A 9 14.71 1.75 -3.27
C LEU A 9 13.45 1.66 -4.15
N VAL A 10 12.71 2.70 -4.31
CA VAL A 10 11.48 2.70 -5.09
C VAL A 10 11.56 3.83 -6.11
N THR A 11 11.22 3.54 -7.35
CA THR A 11 11.18 4.52 -8.44
C THR A 11 9.78 5.10 -8.60
N LEU A 12 9.66 6.24 -9.29
CA LEU A 12 8.35 6.78 -9.67
C LEU A 12 7.59 5.77 -10.54
N GLN A 13 8.28 5.09 -11.44
CA GLN A 13 7.67 4.07 -12.30
C GLN A 13 7.06 2.92 -11.50
N ASP A 14 7.73 2.49 -10.41
CA ASP A 14 7.19 1.47 -9.50
C ASP A 14 5.89 1.94 -8.85
N LEU A 15 5.84 3.22 -8.44
CA LEU A 15 4.65 3.81 -7.82
C LEU A 15 3.50 3.92 -8.83
N GLU A 16 3.78 4.33 -10.05
CA GLU A 16 2.78 4.41 -11.12
C GLU A 16 2.21 3.03 -11.45
N ALA A 17 3.07 2.02 -11.57
CA ALA A 17 2.65 0.63 -11.80
C ALA A 17 1.79 0.10 -10.65
N ALA A 18 2.16 0.41 -9.40
CA ALA A 18 1.36 0.05 -8.23
C ALA A 18 -0.01 0.74 -8.25
N ALA A 19 -0.05 2.03 -8.58
CA ALA A 19 -1.29 2.79 -8.70
C ALA A 19 -2.22 2.19 -9.77
N ASP A 20 -1.69 1.82 -10.92
CA ASP A 20 -2.45 1.17 -11.98
C ASP A 20 -3.01 -0.18 -11.53
N GLY A 21 -2.22 -0.96 -10.80
CA GLY A 21 -2.66 -2.24 -10.24
C GLY A 21 -3.74 -2.13 -9.18
N LEU A 22 -3.78 -1.02 -8.47
CA LEU A 22 -4.78 -0.74 -7.43
C LEU A 22 -6.07 -0.13 -7.98
N ARG A 23 -6.09 0.30 -9.22
CA ARG A 23 -7.26 0.92 -9.85
C ARG A 23 -8.46 -0.03 -9.85
N GLY A 24 -9.57 0.43 -9.29
CA GLY A 24 -10.77 -0.39 -9.14
C GLY A 24 -10.69 -1.45 -8.02
N ILE A 25 -9.55 -1.60 -7.37
CA ILE A 25 -9.33 -2.54 -6.26
C ILE A 25 -9.33 -1.78 -4.93
N ALA A 26 -8.42 -0.82 -4.77
CA ALA A 26 -8.41 0.04 -3.60
C ALA A 26 -9.51 1.10 -3.69
N VAL A 27 -10.00 1.53 -2.55
CA VAL A 27 -10.85 2.71 -2.47
C VAL A 27 -10.03 3.94 -2.82
N ARG A 28 -10.49 4.73 -3.77
CA ARG A 28 -9.86 6.01 -4.07
C ARG A 28 -10.30 7.03 -3.02
N THR A 29 -9.55 7.12 -1.94
CA THR A 29 -9.82 8.07 -0.87
C THR A 29 -9.58 9.50 -1.34
N PRO A 30 -10.37 10.48 -0.86
CA PRO A 30 -10.21 11.87 -1.24
C PRO A 30 -8.92 12.47 -0.67
N LEU A 31 -8.54 13.63 -1.18
CA LEU A 31 -7.55 14.49 -0.59
C LEU A 31 -8.26 15.72 -0.04
N LEU A 32 -8.27 15.90 1.27
CA LEU A 32 -9.06 16.92 1.97
C LEU A 32 -8.16 18.02 2.53
N PRO A 33 -8.46 19.31 2.28
CA PRO A 33 -7.71 20.40 2.88
C PRO A 33 -7.98 20.47 4.38
N VAL A 34 -6.95 20.85 5.14
CA VAL A 34 -7.04 21.09 6.59
C VAL A 34 -6.88 22.58 6.86
N ASP A 35 -7.97 23.31 6.84
CA ASP A 35 -7.98 24.76 6.94
C ASP A 35 -7.33 25.26 8.23
N ALA A 36 -7.54 24.58 9.35
CA ALA A 36 -6.95 24.93 10.65
C ALA A 36 -5.41 24.94 10.65
N LEU A 37 -4.76 24.28 9.71
CA LEU A 37 -3.31 24.25 9.58
C LEU A 37 -2.76 25.21 8.52
N THR A 38 -3.62 25.81 7.70
CA THR A 38 -3.22 26.67 6.59
C THR A 38 -2.50 27.94 7.10
N GLU A 39 -2.87 28.47 8.26
CA GLU A 39 -2.20 29.63 8.86
C GLU A 39 -0.73 29.36 9.18
N ARG A 40 -0.41 28.13 9.64
CA ARG A 40 0.97 27.72 9.96
C ARG A 40 1.75 27.25 8.73
N PHE A 41 1.07 26.77 7.73
CA PHE A 41 1.65 26.19 6.52
C PHE A 41 1.00 26.81 5.29
N PRO A 42 1.47 27.99 4.85
CA PRO A 42 0.83 28.74 3.74
C PRO A 42 0.72 27.98 2.42
N ALA A 43 1.60 27.00 2.19
CA ALA A 43 1.50 26.13 1.02
C ALA A 43 0.29 25.16 1.07
N GLY A 44 -0.39 25.12 2.23
CA GLY A 44 -1.53 24.26 2.48
C GLY A 44 -1.14 22.89 3.07
N VAL A 45 -2.12 22.31 3.77
CA VAL A 45 -2.02 20.95 4.32
C VAL A 45 -3.23 20.18 3.88
N TRP A 46 -3.03 18.96 3.39
CA TRP A 46 -4.10 18.05 3.00
C TRP A 46 -3.93 16.73 3.73
N VAL A 47 -5.04 16.07 4.02
CA VAL A 47 -5.07 14.72 4.56
C VAL A 47 -5.73 13.77 3.58
N LYS A 48 -5.20 12.57 3.51
CA LYS A 48 -5.79 11.46 2.78
C LYS A 48 -6.34 10.47 3.79
N PRO A 49 -7.69 10.42 4.01
CA PRO A 49 -8.29 9.66 5.10
C PRO A 49 -8.32 8.16 4.78
N GLU A 50 -7.20 7.49 4.96
CA GLU A 50 -7.07 6.05 4.68
C GLU A 50 -7.79 5.15 5.70
N MET A 51 -8.44 5.71 6.72
CA MET A 51 -9.44 4.97 7.50
C MET A 51 -10.64 4.55 6.63
N LEU A 52 -10.86 5.20 5.50
CA LEU A 52 -11.88 4.83 4.52
C LEU A 52 -11.43 3.73 3.55
N GLN A 53 -10.15 3.35 3.61
CA GLN A 53 -9.60 2.29 2.79
C GLN A 53 -10.12 0.92 3.22
N ARG A 54 -9.99 -0.08 2.35
CA ARG A 54 -10.24 -1.48 2.71
C ARG A 54 -9.42 -1.85 3.94
N THR A 55 -10.01 -2.56 4.88
CA THR A 55 -9.44 -2.87 6.20
C THR A 55 -9.21 -1.66 7.12
N GLY A 56 -9.65 -0.48 6.73
CA GLY A 56 -9.61 0.72 7.57
C GLY A 56 -8.23 1.37 7.73
N ALA A 57 -7.26 1.03 6.89
CA ALA A 57 -5.91 1.56 6.95
C ALA A 57 -5.20 1.54 5.59
N PHE A 58 -4.15 2.34 5.43
CA PHE A 58 -3.39 2.42 4.17
C PHE A 58 -2.63 1.11 3.83
N LYS A 59 -2.43 0.24 4.78
CA LYS A 59 -1.64 -1.00 4.63
C LYS A 59 -2.16 -1.93 3.53
N PHE A 60 -3.45 -1.89 3.24
CA PHE A 60 -4.03 -2.68 2.16
C PHE A 60 -3.38 -2.41 0.80
N ARG A 61 -3.00 -1.17 0.51
CA ARG A 61 -2.35 -0.80 -0.75
C ARG A 61 -1.06 -1.57 -0.98
N GLY A 62 -0.19 -1.58 0.02
CA GLY A 62 1.09 -2.31 -0.05
C GLY A 62 0.90 -3.83 -0.05
N ALA A 63 0.03 -4.35 0.80
CA ALA A 63 -0.23 -5.79 0.87
C ALA A 63 -0.77 -6.34 -0.45
N TYR A 64 -1.74 -5.67 -1.05
CA TYR A 64 -2.29 -6.07 -2.35
C TYR A 64 -1.23 -6.00 -3.45
N THR A 65 -0.46 -4.91 -3.51
CA THR A 65 0.60 -4.72 -4.51
C THR A 65 1.67 -5.80 -4.40
N PHE A 66 2.06 -6.17 -3.19
CA PHE A 66 2.99 -7.26 -2.94
C PHE A 66 2.47 -8.60 -3.46
N LEU A 67 1.26 -8.97 -3.07
CA LEU A 67 0.63 -10.23 -3.51
C LEU A 67 0.42 -10.28 -5.02
N ARG A 68 0.05 -9.16 -5.62
CA ARG A 68 -0.10 -9.05 -7.07
C ARG A 68 1.22 -9.32 -7.81
N GLY A 69 2.34 -8.86 -7.25
CA GLY A 69 3.68 -9.06 -7.82
C GLY A 69 4.26 -10.46 -7.61
N MET A 70 3.66 -11.28 -6.74
CA MET A 70 4.13 -12.64 -6.50
C MET A 70 3.86 -13.56 -7.70
N SER A 71 4.77 -14.50 -7.94
CA SER A 71 4.54 -15.58 -8.90
C SER A 71 3.40 -16.49 -8.43
N ALA A 72 2.81 -17.23 -9.36
CA ALA A 72 1.79 -18.24 -9.02
C ALA A 72 2.35 -19.31 -8.07
N ALA A 73 3.61 -19.71 -8.28
CA ALA A 73 4.29 -20.69 -7.44
C ALA A 73 4.47 -20.17 -6.00
N ASP A 74 4.86 -18.91 -5.84
CA ASP A 74 5.03 -18.31 -4.51
C ASP A 74 3.69 -18.13 -3.81
N ARG A 75 2.66 -17.70 -4.53
CA ARG A 75 1.30 -17.61 -3.97
C ARG A 75 0.78 -18.97 -3.49
N ALA A 76 1.09 -20.05 -4.22
CA ALA A 76 0.70 -21.41 -3.83
C ALA A 76 1.34 -21.86 -2.50
N ARG A 77 2.48 -21.30 -2.11
CA ARG A 77 3.13 -21.55 -0.81
C ARG A 77 2.43 -20.83 0.35
N GLY A 78 1.60 -19.85 0.07
CA GLY A 78 0.98 -19.03 1.08
C GLY A 78 1.85 -17.85 1.51
N VAL A 79 1.34 -17.08 2.46
CA VAL A 79 2.03 -15.90 3.01
C VAL A 79 1.94 -15.91 4.54
N ILE A 80 2.95 -15.34 5.18
CA ILE A 80 3.00 -15.16 6.62
C ILE A 80 3.26 -13.68 6.90
N ALA A 81 2.47 -13.10 7.80
CA ALA A 81 2.66 -11.73 8.25
C ALA A 81 2.72 -11.71 9.79
N PRO A 82 3.88 -11.45 10.40
CA PRO A 82 4.01 -11.36 11.85
C PRO A 82 3.47 -10.00 12.32
N SER A 83 2.14 -9.88 12.41
CA SER A 83 1.47 -8.64 12.79
C SER A 83 0.18 -8.94 13.53
N SER A 84 -0.08 -8.19 14.59
CA SER A 84 -1.34 -8.22 15.35
C SER A 84 -2.27 -7.06 15.00
N GLY A 85 -1.94 -6.25 14.02
CA GLY A 85 -2.66 -5.02 13.69
C GLY A 85 -3.00 -4.87 12.22
N ASN A 86 -2.93 -3.64 11.74
CA ASN A 86 -3.38 -3.25 10.40
C ASN A 86 -2.68 -3.98 9.27
N HIS A 87 -1.37 -4.26 9.41
CA HIS A 87 -0.64 -4.99 8.40
C HIS A 87 -1.14 -6.44 8.26
N GLY A 88 -1.34 -7.13 9.38
CA GLY A 88 -1.88 -8.50 9.38
C GLY A 88 -3.27 -8.57 8.74
N GLN A 89 -4.16 -7.63 9.08
CA GLN A 89 -5.49 -7.54 8.48
C GLN A 89 -5.41 -7.29 6.96
N ALA A 90 -4.53 -6.40 6.54
CA ALA A 90 -4.34 -6.06 5.12
C ALA A 90 -3.82 -7.27 4.33
N VAL A 91 -2.84 -7.97 4.87
CA VAL A 91 -2.29 -9.19 4.23
C VAL A 91 -3.36 -10.27 4.14
N ALA A 92 -4.11 -10.53 5.20
CA ALA A 92 -5.19 -11.52 5.21
C ALA A 92 -6.28 -11.19 4.17
N TYR A 93 -6.67 -9.93 4.08
CA TYR A 93 -7.68 -9.49 3.12
C TYR A 93 -7.18 -9.62 1.67
N ALA A 94 -5.97 -9.15 1.39
CA ALA A 94 -5.38 -9.25 0.07
C ALA A 94 -5.13 -10.71 -0.35
N ALA A 95 -4.66 -11.54 0.59
CA ALA A 95 -4.47 -12.97 0.36
C ALA A 95 -5.79 -13.66 -0.01
N ARG A 96 -6.87 -13.33 0.69
CA ARG A 96 -8.20 -13.85 0.37
C ARG A 96 -8.63 -13.48 -1.05
N MET A 97 -8.35 -12.27 -1.52
CA MET A 97 -8.69 -11.82 -2.88
C MET A 97 -7.98 -12.66 -3.95
N TYR A 98 -6.80 -13.16 -3.64
CA TYR A 98 -6.01 -14.03 -4.52
C TYR A 98 -6.18 -15.52 -4.27
N GLY A 99 -7.02 -15.90 -3.31
CA GLY A 99 -7.16 -17.31 -2.91
C GLY A 99 -5.87 -17.89 -2.30
N VAL A 100 -5.08 -17.07 -1.63
CA VAL A 100 -3.81 -17.44 -0.99
C VAL A 100 -4.05 -17.74 0.48
N ALA A 101 -3.41 -18.80 0.97
CA ALA A 101 -3.45 -19.16 2.39
C ALA A 101 -2.50 -18.29 3.24
#